data_32bf0d23d8656c53103fa43cd03e4c93
#
_entry.id   32bf0d23d8656c53103fa43cd03e4c93
#
_cell.length_a   1.000
_cell.length_b   1.000
_cell.length_c   1.000
_cell.angle_alpha   90.00
_cell.angle_beta   90.00
_cell.angle_gamma   90.00
#
_symmetry.space_group_name_H-M   'P 1'
#
loop_
_entity.id
_entity.type
_entity.pdbx_description
1 polymer ?
#
loop_
_entity_poly.entity_id
_entity_poly.type
_entity_poly.pdbx_seq_one_letter_code
_entity_poly.pdbx_strand_id
1 'polypeptide(L)'
;ESLYGSGAPQSMVYDNHVIQYPTLKEAYEAGNFEGVNILAGTDLGEFTQDTFADLQTADDFYAYYKDMLGEELYSKYDFPHTCRVVDATAEDTARVLNHSVFTVTDNMLFGKKAEEYNTGDVYIYLFTHFTPGRNEEELWAWHSSELWYTFGSLRDTAGQRYWEDW
;
A
#
# COMPACT_ATOMS: atom_id res chain seq x y z
N GLU A 1 9.96 28.26 17.31
CA GLU A 1 9.52 26.90 17.62
C GLU A 1 8.79 26.35 16.39
N SER A 2 9.30 25.27 15.80
CA SER A 2 8.66 24.61 14.67
C SER A 2 7.31 24.07 15.13
N LEU A 3 6.23 24.47 14.47
CA LEU A 3 4.90 23.90 14.68
C LEU A 3 4.85 22.39 14.38
N TYR A 4 5.90 21.88 13.76
CA TYR A 4 6.10 20.48 13.41
C TYR A 4 7.32 19.97 14.18
N GLY A 5 7.08 19.49 15.38
CA GLY A 5 8.09 18.70 16.09
C GLY A 5 8.48 17.49 15.23
N SER A 6 9.78 17.20 15.11
CA SER A 6 10.25 16.02 14.40
C SER A 6 9.62 14.77 15.01
N GLY A 7 8.76 14.07 14.27
CA GLY A 7 8.12 12.83 14.67
C GLY A 7 6.65 12.92 15.12
N ALA A 8 6.01 14.08 15.03
CA ALA A 8 4.55 14.12 15.18
C ALA A 8 3.90 13.57 13.91
N PRO A 9 2.98 12.60 14.00
CA PRO A 9 2.23 12.16 12.84
C PRO A 9 1.47 13.35 12.27
N GLN A 10 1.63 13.61 10.98
CA GLN A 10 0.85 14.62 10.27
C GLN A 10 -0.55 14.03 10.04
N SER A 11 -1.39 14.06 11.06
CA SER A 11 -2.78 13.66 10.93
C SER A 11 -3.64 14.87 10.54
N MET A 12 -4.66 14.60 9.72
CA MET A 12 -5.69 15.61 9.45
C MET A 12 -6.35 16.04 10.77
N VAL A 13 -6.52 17.35 10.93
CA VAL A 13 -7.16 17.89 12.13
C VAL A 13 -8.64 18.08 11.85
N TYR A 14 -9.46 17.39 12.62
CA TYR A 14 -10.90 17.63 12.66
C TYR A 14 -11.15 18.99 13.32
N ASP A 15 -11.57 19.96 12.53
CA ASP A 15 -11.80 21.36 12.97
C ASP A 15 -13.28 21.79 12.86
N ASN A 16 -14.14 20.86 12.40
CA ASN A 16 -15.56 21.11 12.17
C ASN A 16 -15.84 22.27 11.17
N HIS A 17 -14.87 22.62 10.38
CA HIS A 17 -14.97 23.69 9.36
C HIS A 17 -14.51 23.20 7.98
N VAL A 18 -13.24 22.83 7.84
CA VAL A 18 -12.72 22.22 6.60
C VAL A 18 -12.97 20.71 6.66
N ILE A 19 -12.56 20.06 7.74
CA ILE A 19 -12.85 18.65 8.01
C ILE A 19 -14.04 18.60 8.96
N GLN A 20 -15.24 18.43 8.39
CA GLN A 20 -16.50 18.52 9.14
C GLN A 20 -16.89 17.23 9.82
N TYR A 21 -16.31 16.10 9.44
CA TYR A 21 -16.63 14.78 9.97
C TYR A 21 -15.37 14.13 10.55
N PRO A 22 -15.43 13.58 11.78
CA PRO A 22 -14.27 12.99 12.43
C PRO A 22 -13.80 11.69 11.78
N THR A 23 -14.66 11.03 11.00
CA THR A 23 -14.32 9.81 10.27
C THR A 23 -14.77 9.88 8.82
N LEU A 24 -14.07 9.14 7.96
CA LEU A 24 -14.44 8.98 6.55
C LEU A 24 -15.84 8.37 6.40
N LYS A 25 -16.20 7.45 7.28
CA LYS A 25 -17.52 6.82 7.30
C LYS A 25 -18.63 7.85 7.49
N GLU A 26 -18.51 8.73 8.47
CA GLU A 26 -19.49 9.77 8.73
C GLU A 26 -19.59 10.76 7.57
N ALA A 27 -18.47 11.09 6.93
CA ALA A 27 -18.46 11.94 5.74
C ALA A 27 -19.21 11.29 4.54
N TYR A 28 -19.05 9.99 4.33
CA TYR A 28 -19.80 9.24 3.32
C TYR A 28 -21.29 9.17 3.64
N GLU A 29 -21.64 8.83 4.88
CA GLU A 29 -23.04 8.76 5.35
C GLU A 29 -23.76 10.10 5.23
N ALA A 30 -23.02 11.20 5.29
CA ALA A 30 -23.53 12.55 5.08
C ALA A 30 -23.64 12.97 3.60
N GLY A 31 -23.22 12.11 2.65
CA GLY A 31 -23.27 12.38 1.22
C GLY A 31 -22.18 13.33 0.69
N ASN A 32 -21.13 13.58 1.44
CA ASN A 32 -20.07 14.52 1.04
C ASN A 32 -19.32 14.11 -0.23
N PHE A 33 -19.37 12.83 -0.60
CA PHE A 33 -18.71 12.28 -1.77
C PHE A 33 -19.69 11.92 -2.91
N GLU A 34 -20.96 12.32 -2.80
CA GLU A 34 -21.96 12.04 -3.82
C GLU A 34 -21.53 12.64 -5.18
N GLY A 35 -21.50 11.79 -6.20
CA GLY A 35 -21.11 12.18 -7.56
C GLY A 35 -19.61 12.45 -7.77
N VAL A 36 -18.76 12.26 -6.77
CA VAL A 36 -17.30 12.44 -6.91
C VAL A 36 -16.69 11.19 -7.52
N ASN A 37 -15.98 11.35 -8.64
CA ASN A 37 -15.19 10.25 -9.23
C ASN A 37 -13.93 10.01 -8.42
N ILE A 38 -13.60 8.74 -8.20
CA ILE A 38 -12.46 8.31 -7.37
C ILE A 38 -11.50 7.47 -8.23
N LEU A 39 -10.22 7.82 -8.20
CA LEU A 39 -9.12 7.00 -8.68
C LEU A 39 -8.16 6.79 -7.51
N ALA A 40 -8.07 5.56 -7.04
CA ALA A 40 -7.18 5.19 -5.94
C ALA A 40 -6.37 3.95 -6.29
N GLY A 41 -5.21 3.78 -5.68
CA GLY A 41 -4.38 2.62 -5.95
C GLY A 41 -3.10 2.61 -5.12
N THR A 42 -2.20 1.72 -5.49
CA THR A 42 -0.97 1.47 -4.77
C THR A 42 0.10 0.87 -5.68
N ASP A 43 1.35 0.95 -5.27
CA ASP A 43 2.48 0.35 -5.95
C ASP A 43 2.79 -1.04 -5.38
N LEU A 44 3.27 -1.98 -6.19
CA LEU A 44 3.56 -3.35 -5.77
C LEU A 44 4.69 -3.43 -4.72
N GLY A 45 5.58 -2.48 -4.67
CA GLY A 45 6.73 -2.43 -3.77
C GLY A 45 6.65 -1.36 -2.67
N GLU A 46 5.45 -0.97 -2.25
CA GLU A 46 5.26 0.05 -1.21
C GLU A 46 5.96 -0.29 0.10
N PHE A 47 6.93 0.53 0.51
CA PHE A 47 7.62 0.45 1.81
C PHE A 47 8.16 -0.94 2.19
N THR A 48 8.48 -1.77 1.20
CA THR A 48 8.84 -3.16 1.44
C THR A 48 10.34 -3.42 1.55
N GLN A 49 11.16 -2.42 1.27
CA GLN A 49 12.61 -2.54 1.36
C GLN A 49 13.01 -2.84 2.82
N ASP A 50 13.78 -3.86 3.01
CA ASP A 50 14.34 -4.29 4.30
C ASP A 50 13.34 -4.79 5.36
N THR A 51 12.02 -4.67 5.14
CA THR A 51 11.02 -5.06 6.15
C THR A 51 11.01 -6.58 6.41
N PHE A 52 11.37 -7.37 5.42
CA PHE A 52 11.28 -8.84 5.46
C PHE A 52 12.62 -9.55 5.22
N ALA A 53 13.73 -8.83 5.30
CA ALA A 53 15.07 -9.37 5.05
C ALA A 53 15.43 -10.59 5.94
N ASP A 54 14.80 -10.71 7.10
CA ASP A 54 15.02 -11.83 8.03
C ASP A 54 14.20 -13.09 7.67
N LEU A 55 13.27 -13.00 6.71
CA LEU A 55 12.43 -14.13 6.31
C LEU A 55 13.11 -14.95 5.21
N GLN A 56 14.01 -15.83 5.60
CA GLN A 56 14.82 -16.61 4.67
C GLN A 56 14.22 -17.99 4.35
N THR A 57 13.37 -18.51 5.23
CA THR A 57 12.78 -19.83 5.10
C THR A 57 11.25 -19.79 5.15
N ALA A 58 10.61 -20.88 4.67
CA ALA A 58 9.16 -21.02 4.78
C ALA A 58 8.70 -21.02 6.25
N ASP A 59 9.53 -21.58 7.16
CA ASP A 59 9.21 -21.59 8.58
C ASP A 59 9.26 -20.19 9.19
N ASP A 60 10.23 -19.35 8.80
CA ASP A 60 10.30 -17.93 9.23
C ASP A 60 9.05 -17.16 8.76
N PHE A 61 8.68 -17.36 7.50
CA PHE A 61 7.49 -16.78 6.91
C PHE A 61 6.20 -17.16 7.69
N TYR A 62 6.00 -18.46 7.94
CA TYR A 62 4.83 -18.92 8.68
C TYR A 62 4.81 -18.43 10.13
N ALA A 63 5.98 -18.40 10.80
CA ALA A 63 6.08 -17.86 12.15
C ALA A 63 5.72 -16.37 12.20
N TYR A 64 6.23 -15.57 11.27
CA TYR A 64 5.91 -14.15 11.16
C TYR A 64 4.40 -13.90 11.01
N TYR A 65 3.76 -14.58 10.05
CA TYR A 65 2.33 -14.39 9.82
C TYR A 65 1.45 -14.96 10.93
N LYS A 66 1.89 -16.00 11.61
CA LYS A 66 1.22 -16.54 12.79
C LYS A 66 1.24 -15.54 13.94
N ASP A 67 2.37 -14.87 14.16
CA ASP A 67 2.48 -13.82 15.18
C ASP A 67 1.61 -12.62 14.83
N MET A 68 1.65 -12.17 13.59
CA MET A 68 0.89 -11.01 13.10
C MET A 68 -0.62 -11.24 13.12
N LEU A 69 -1.10 -12.40 12.69
CA LEU A 69 -2.53 -12.72 12.58
C LEU A 69 -3.12 -13.24 13.89
N GLY A 70 -2.29 -13.79 14.74
CA GLY A 70 -2.70 -14.56 15.92
C GLY A 70 -3.17 -15.97 15.57
N GLU A 71 -3.13 -16.86 16.57
CA GLU A 71 -3.44 -18.28 16.40
C GLU A 71 -4.82 -18.54 15.80
N GLU A 72 -5.82 -17.77 16.20
CA GLU A 72 -7.22 -17.95 15.76
C GLU A 72 -7.36 -17.73 14.25
N LEU A 73 -6.89 -16.58 13.73
CA LEU A 73 -7.01 -16.27 12.31
C LEU A 73 -6.10 -17.15 11.45
N TYR A 74 -4.87 -17.39 11.93
CA TYR A 74 -3.90 -18.23 11.26
C TYR A 74 -4.45 -19.66 11.01
N SER A 75 -5.07 -20.25 12.04
CA SER A 75 -5.68 -21.59 11.95
C SER A 75 -7.00 -21.58 11.18
N LYS A 76 -7.84 -20.56 11.39
CA LYS A 76 -9.14 -20.43 10.73
C LYS A 76 -9.03 -20.39 9.20
N TYR A 77 -8.03 -19.71 8.69
CA TYR A 77 -7.79 -19.60 7.25
C TYR A 77 -6.85 -20.67 6.69
N ASP A 78 -6.43 -21.62 7.53
CA ASP A 78 -5.48 -22.69 7.12
C ASP A 78 -4.29 -22.09 6.35
N PHE A 79 -3.64 -21.12 6.96
CA PHE A 79 -2.69 -20.24 6.29
C PHE A 79 -1.54 -20.98 5.57
N PRO A 80 -0.91 -22.02 6.16
CA PRO A 80 0.13 -22.79 5.46
C PRO A 80 -0.37 -23.54 4.23
N HIS A 81 -1.66 -23.86 4.16
CA HIS A 81 -2.25 -24.52 3.03
C HIS A 81 -2.67 -23.54 1.93
N THR A 82 -3.25 -22.41 2.33
CA THR A 82 -3.73 -21.36 1.41
C THR A 82 -2.59 -20.50 0.87
N CYS A 83 -1.53 -20.31 1.64
CA CYS A 83 -0.37 -19.54 1.26
C CYS A 83 0.90 -20.41 1.32
N ARG A 84 1.14 -21.20 0.28
CA ARG A 84 2.32 -22.06 0.18
C ARG A 84 3.53 -21.26 -0.28
N VAL A 85 4.61 -21.39 0.46
CA VAL A 85 5.89 -20.75 0.16
C VAL A 85 7.01 -21.81 0.14
N VAL A 86 8.02 -21.58 -0.66
CA VAL A 86 9.29 -22.32 -0.63
C VAL A 86 10.37 -21.41 -0.07
N ASP A 87 11.38 -21.99 0.57
CA ASP A 87 12.40 -21.24 1.30
C ASP A 87 13.04 -20.11 0.48
N ALA A 88 13.37 -20.39 -0.77
CA ALA A 88 14.01 -19.41 -1.66
C ALA A 88 13.15 -18.17 -2.01
N THR A 89 11.85 -18.20 -1.67
CA THR A 89 10.90 -17.13 -2.00
C THR A 89 10.16 -16.61 -0.77
N ALA A 90 10.58 -16.99 0.44
CA ALA A 90 9.90 -16.61 1.69
C ALA A 90 9.78 -15.09 1.81
N GLU A 91 10.85 -14.36 1.61
CA GLU A 91 10.87 -12.90 1.64
C GLU A 91 9.94 -12.30 0.56
N ASP A 92 10.08 -12.71 -0.69
CA ASP A 92 9.24 -12.20 -1.78
C ASP A 92 7.77 -12.49 -1.56
N THR A 93 7.45 -13.69 -1.06
CA THR A 93 6.07 -14.06 -0.72
C THR A 93 5.53 -13.18 0.40
N ALA A 94 6.32 -12.92 1.43
CA ALA A 94 5.95 -12.02 2.53
C ALA A 94 5.70 -10.59 2.04
N ARG A 95 6.56 -10.08 1.16
CA ARG A 95 6.41 -8.74 0.55
C ARG A 95 5.10 -8.62 -0.23
N VAL A 96 4.81 -9.58 -1.12
CA VAL A 96 3.57 -9.59 -1.91
C VAL A 96 2.34 -9.71 -1.03
N LEU A 97 2.35 -10.59 -0.03
CA LEU A 97 1.22 -10.77 0.87
C LEU A 97 0.97 -9.55 1.76
N ASN A 98 2.00 -9.00 2.35
CA ASN A 98 1.89 -7.80 3.17
C ASN A 98 1.31 -6.66 2.34
N HIS A 99 1.82 -6.47 1.14
CA HIS A 99 1.31 -5.49 0.20
C HIS A 99 -0.17 -5.75 -0.15
N SER A 100 -0.51 -6.99 -0.51
CA SER A 100 -1.88 -7.36 -0.88
C SER A 100 -2.87 -7.17 0.29
N VAL A 101 -2.46 -7.46 1.51
CA VAL A 101 -3.33 -7.33 2.70
C VAL A 101 -3.52 -5.87 3.09
N PHE A 102 -2.43 -5.10 3.18
CA PHE A 102 -2.47 -3.75 3.77
C PHE A 102 -2.65 -2.61 2.77
N THR A 103 -2.50 -2.86 1.49
CA THR A 103 -2.61 -1.83 0.46
C THR A 103 -3.64 -2.15 -0.62
N VAL A 104 -3.52 -3.27 -1.30
CA VAL A 104 -4.46 -3.65 -2.37
C VAL A 104 -5.85 -3.90 -1.81
N THR A 105 -5.95 -4.71 -0.75
CA THR A 105 -7.24 -5.03 -0.12
C THR A 105 -7.90 -3.79 0.46
N ASP A 106 -7.14 -2.91 1.10
CA ASP A 106 -7.66 -1.66 1.65
C ASP A 106 -8.20 -0.75 0.56
N ASN A 107 -7.49 -0.60 -0.56
CA ASN A 107 -7.98 0.17 -1.71
C ASN A 107 -9.25 -0.44 -2.32
N MET A 108 -9.32 -1.77 -2.43
CA MET A 108 -10.53 -2.46 -2.93
C MET A 108 -11.72 -2.28 -1.99
N LEU A 109 -11.51 -2.37 -0.67
CA LEU A 109 -12.56 -2.13 0.33
C LEU A 109 -13.00 -0.67 0.32
N PHE A 110 -12.07 0.26 0.19
CA PHE A 110 -12.36 1.68 0.04
C PHE A 110 -13.22 1.94 -1.20
N GLY A 111 -12.84 1.41 -2.37
CA GLY A 111 -13.61 1.56 -3.59
C GLY A 111 -15.02 1.00 -3.48
N LYS A 112 -15.15 -0.21 -2.92
CA LYS A 112 -16.46 -0.82 -2.68
C LYS A 112 -17.33 0.01 -1.74
N LYS A 113 -16.76 0.56 -0.69
CA LYS A 113 -17.50 1.45 0.23
C LYS A 113 -17.87 2.77 -0.45
N ALA A 114 -17.02 3.33 -1.26
CA ALA A 114 -17.32 4.51 -2.03
C ALA A 114 -18.56 4.31 -2.93
N GLU A 115 -18.62 3.18 -3.66
CA GLU A 115 -19.80 2.82 -4.47
C GLU A 115 -21.10 2.70 -3.64
N GLU A 116 -21.02 2.11 -2.43
CA GLU A 116 -22.17 1.98 -1.53
C GLU A 116 -22.77 3.34 -1.12
N TYR A 117 -21.98 4.40 -1.14
CA TYR A 117 -22.40 5.76 -0.74
C TYR A 117 -22.62 6.71 -1.93
N ASN A 118 -22.94 6.15 -3.08
CA ASN A 118 -23.28 6.90 -4.30
C ASN A 118 -22.22 7.91 -4.75
N THR A 119 -20.95 7.55 -4.63
CA THR A 119 -19.90 8.30 -5.33
C THR A 119 -20.11 8.18 -6.84
N GLY A 120 -19.36 8.95 -7.62
CA GLY A 120 -19.29 8.76 -9.07
C GLY A 120 -18.57 7.45 -9.43
N ASP A 121 -17.91 7.43 -10.56
CA ASP A 121 -17.13 6.27 -10.99
C ASP A 121 -15.94 6.03 -10.05
N VAL A 122 -15.70 4.76 -9.72
CA VAL A 122 -14.58 4.34 -8.85
C VAL A 122 -13.63 3.46 -9.65
N TYR A 123 -12.37 3.86 -9.69
CA TYR A 123 -11.29 3.14 -10.35
C TYR A 123 -10.21 2.79 -9.32
N ILE A 124 -9.82 1.51 -9.27
CA ILE A 124 -8.74 1.02 -8.41
C ILE A 124 -7.62 0.49 -9.29
N TYR A 125 -6.38 0.95 -9.05
CA TYR A 125 -5.21 0.49 -9.78
C TYR A 125 -4.19 -0.20 -8.86
N LEU A 126 -3.40 -1.07 -9.45
CA LEU A 126 -2.16 -1.60 -8.88
C LEU A 126 -1.05 -1.32 -9.89
N PHE A 127 -0.08 -0.51 -9.51
CA PHE A 127 1.08 -0.25 -10.34
C PHE A 127 2.14 -1.33 -10.11
N THR A 128 2.48 -2.05 -11.17
CA THR A 128 3.38 -3.22 -11.11
C THR A 128 4.62 -3.07 -11.98
N HIS A 129 4.84 -1.90 -12.58
CA HIS A 129 5.99 -1.67 -13.42
C HIS A 129 7.24 -1.44 -12.58
N PHE A 130 8.23 -2.30 -12.72
CA PHE A 130 9.53 -2.11 -12.08
C PHE A 130 10.24 -0.96 -12.79
N THR A 131 10.44 0.10 -12.03
CA THR A 131 11.09 1.30 -12.55
C THR A 131 12.55 0.99 -12.86
N PRO A 132 13.01 1.16 -14.13
CA PRO A 132 14.37 0.88 -14.49
C PRO A 132 15.37 1.66 -13.66
N GLY A 133 16.44 1.02 -13.26
CA GLY A 133 17.47 1.65 -12.48
C GLY A 133 18.25 0.67 -11.63
N ARG A 134 19.08 1.23 -10.76
CA ARG A 134 19.85 0.45 -9.82
C ARG A 134 18.90 -0.25 -8.83
N ASN A 135 19.05 -1.55 -8.65
CA ASN A 135 18.25 -2.35 -7.71
C ASN A 135 16.77 -2.51 -8.11
N GLU A 136 16.43 -2.48 -9.40
CA GLU A 136 15.02 -2.64 -9.83
C GLU A 136 14.39 -3.95 -9.33
N GLU A 137 15.19 -5.04 -9.27
CA GLU A 137 14.75 -6.35 -8.77
C GLU A 137 14.50 -6.36 -7.26
N GLU A 138 15.14 -5.47 -6.51
CA GLU A 138 14.95 -5.33 -5.06
C GLU A 138 13.85 -4.35 -4.71
N LEU A 139 13.72 -3.30 -5.51
CA LEU A 139 12.80 -2.20 -5.22
C LEU A 139 11.41 -2.41 -5.82
N TRP A 140 11.31 -3.16 -6.91
CA TRP A 140 10.08 -3.41 -7.66
C TRP A 140 9.42 -2.09 -8.12
N ALA A 141 8.09 -2.03 -8.05
CA ALA A 141 7.34 -0.78 -8.17
C ALA A 141 7.32 -0.09 -6.79
N TRP A 142 8.39 0.60 -6.48
CA TRP A 142 8.62 1.20 -5.16
C TRP A 142 7.78 2.46 -4.91
N HIS A 143 7.63 2.85 -3.66
CA HIS A 143 6.81 3.96 -3.21
C HIS A 143 7.01 5.24 -4.04
N SER A 144 5.92 5.73 -4.63
CA SER A 144 5.88 6.92 -5.49
C SER A 144 6.49 6.75 -6.89
N SER A 145 6.85 5.52 -7.31
CA SER A 145 7.43 5.30 -8.64
C SER A 145 6.43 5.51 -9.78
N GLU A 146 5.13 5.34 -9.53
CA GLU A 146 4.05 5.58 -10.48
C GLU A 146 3.88 7.06 -10.84
N LEU A 147 4.34 7.98 -9.99
CA LEU A 147 4.12 9.42 -10.17
C LEU A 147 4.74 9.95 -11.47
N TRP A 148 5.91 9.45 -11.86
CA TRP A 148 6.53 9.85 -13.13
C TRP A 148 5.71 9.44 -14.34
N TYR A 149 5.06 8.30 -14.29
CA TYR A 149 4.19 7.78 -15.35
C TYR A 149 2.86 8.51 -15.34
N THR A 150 2.25 8.66 -14.17
CA THR A 150 0.98 9.35 -14.00
C THR A 150 1.02 10.80 -14.46
N PHE A 151 2.10 11.51 -14.15
CA PHE A 151 2.26 12.92 -14.53
C PHE A 151 3.10 13.14 -15.80
N GLY A 152 3.53 12.07 -16.47
CA GLY A 152 4.37 12.17 -17.66
C GLY A 152 5.67 12.94 -17.44
N SER A 153 6.21 12.85 -16.22
CA SER A 153 7.37 13.63 -15.78
C SER A 153 8.66 12.84 -15.78
N LEU A 154 8.73 11.76 -16.57
CA LEU A 154 9.95 11.01 -16.82
C LEU A 154 11.05 11.93 -17.33
N ARG A 155 12.18 11.95 -16.66
CA ARG A 155 13.31 12.83 -16.98
C ARG A 155 14.58 12.03 -17.03
N ASP A 156 15.34 12.26 -18.07
CA ASP A 156 16.71 11.79 -18.22
C ASP A 156 17.68 12.77 -17.55
N THR A 157 17.63 12.89 -16.23
CA THR A 157 18.47 13.80 -15.48
C THR A 157 19.02 13.18 -14.19
N ALA A 158 20.28 13.49 -13.91
CA ALA A 158 20.89 13.24 -12.61
C ALA A 158 20.04 13.86 -11.48
N GLY A 159 19.61 13.04 -10.53
CA GLY A 159 18.77 13.49 -9.42
C GLY A 159 17.43 12.76 -9.35
N GLN A 160 17.10 11.93 -10.31
CA GLN A 160 16.02 10.96 -10.17
C GLN A 160 16.45 9.91 -9.17
N ARG A 161 15.60 9.69 -8.18
CA ARG A 161 15.86 8.74 -7.12
C ARG A 161 15.89 7.32 -7.70
N TYR A 162 16.99 6.59 -7.52
CA TYR A 162 17.19 5.21 -7.97
C TYR A 162 17.25 4.96 -9.50
N TRP A 163 17.24 5.99 -10.33
CA TRP A 163 17.36 5.83 -11.77
C TRP A 163 18.83 5.79 -12.19
N GLU A 164 19.12 4.96 -13.18
CA GLU A 164 20.37 5.02 -13.93
C GLU A 164 20.14 5.73 -15.26
N ASP A 165 21.23 6.14 -15.90
CA ASP A 165 21.17 6.69 -17.26
C ASP A 165 20.55 5.63 -18.21
N TRP A 166 19.62 6.06 -19.02
CA TRP A 166 18.95 5.24 -20.03
C TRP A 166 19.89 4.86 -21.17
#